data_40824dd7dbd0735d8c19a2252df4cbc5
#
_entry.id   40824dd7dbd0735d8c19a2252df4cbc5
#
_cell.length_a   1.000
_cell.length_b   1.000
_cell.length_c   1.000
_cell.angle_alpha   90.00
_cell.angle_beta   90.00
_cell.angle_gamma   90.00
#
_symmetry.space_group_name_H-M   'P 1'
#
loop_
_entity.id
_entity.type
_entity.pdbx_description
1 polymer ?
#
loop_
_entity_poly.entity_id
_entity_poly.type
_entity_poly.pdbx_seq_one_letter_code
_entity_poly.pdbx_strand_id
1 'polypeptide(L)'
;MGDQGDTPMATILVIDDQKPIRSLLRAALEGDGHEVLEASNGRLGLEQYRKRSADLIITDILMPEMNGLEMMLELTRSFLNVKVIAMSGGLEREGGLNAAKLLGARQTLQKPLDIRELLDAVRYDLAH
;
A
#
# COMPACT_ATOMS: atom_id res chain seq x y z
N MET A 1 9.93 -22.28 17.49
CA MET A 1 9.57 -21.94 17.05
C MET A 1 10.15 -21.29 16.44
N GLY A 2 10.37 -21.16 16.26
CA GLY A 2 10.72 -20.51 15.80
C GLY A 2 11.37 -19.91 14.82
N ASP A 3 11.42 -20.11 14.01
CA ASP A 3 12.01 -19.54 13.04
C ASP A 3 11.13 -18.75 12.30
N GLN A 4 10.28 -18.12 12.93
CA GLN A 4 9.39 -17.33 12.24
C GLN A 4 10.01 -16.17 11.57
N GLY A 5 11.19 -15.77 11.96
CA GLY A 5 11.89 -14.69 11.32
C GLY A 5 12.34 -15.01 9.91
N ASP A 6 12.41 -16.29 9.57
CA ASP A 6 12.91 -16.67 8.27
C ASP A 6 11.84 -16.70 7.20
N THR A 7 10.56 -16.70 7.58
CA THR A 7 9.46 -16.75 6.62
C THR A 7 8.61 -15.50 6.78
N PRO A 8 8.56 -14.62 5.79
CA PRO A 8 7.72 -13.43 5.89
C PRO A 8 6.25 -13.82 6.04
N MET A 9 5.52 -13.06 6.84
CA MET A 9 4.10 -13.29 7.00
C MET A 9 3.35 -12.94 5.73
N ALA A 10 3.78 -11.86 5.06
CA ALA A 10 3.17 -11.41 3.82
C ALA A 10 4.16 -10.56 3.04
N THR A 11 3.88 -10.37 1.75
CA THR A 11 4.64 -9.45 0.90
C THR A 11 3.77 -8.22 0.70
N ILE A 12 4.30 -7.06 1.03
CA ILE A 12 3.57 -5.79 0.95
C ILE A 12 4.31 -4.84 0.03
N LEU A 13 3.59 -4.31 -0.96
CA LEU A 13 4.14 -3.32 -1.89
C LEU A 13 3.76 -1.94 -1.42
N VAL A 14 4.75 -1.10 -1.16
CA VAL A 14 4.55 0.28 -0.69
C VAL A 14 4.85 1.23 -1.83
N ILE A 15 3.89 2.07 -2.18
CA ILE A 15 4.00 3.01 -3.30
C ILE A 15 3.80 4.43 -2.77
N ASP A 16 4.86 5.24 -2.85
CA ASP A 16 4.82 6.63 -2.40
C ASP A 16 6.02 7.32 -3.02
N ASP A 17 5.84 8.54 -3.51
CA ASP A 17 6.93 9.26 -4.15
C ASP A 17 7.93 9.84 -3.14
N GLN A 18 7.60 9.85 -1.87
CA GLN A 18 8.48 10.38 -0.82
C GLN A 18 9.26 9.27 -0.16
N LYS A 19 10.56 9.25 -0.37
CA LYS A 19 11.41 8.22 0.20
C LYS A 19 11.31 8.11 1.72
N PRO A 20 11.25 9.22 2.48
CA PRO A 20 11.10 9.10 3.94
C PRO A 20 9.85 8.32 4.36
N ILE A 21 8.75 8.48 3.62
CA ILE A 21 7.53 7.76 3.93
C ILE A 21 7.73 6.27 3.63
N ARG A 22 8.33 5.93 2.47
CA ARG A 22 8.59 4.54 2.14
C ARG A 22 9.50 3.88 3.19
N SER A 23 10.52 4.61 3.65
CA SER A 23 11.45 4.09 4.66
C SER A 23 10.75 3.85 6.00
N LEU A 24 9.87 4.76 6.38
CA LEU A 24 9.10 4.60 7.62
C LEU A 24 8.19 3.38 7.54
N LEU A 25 7.49 3.24 6.43
CA LEU A 25 6.59 2.10 6.23
C LEU A 25 7.37 0.78 6.19
N ARG A 26 8.50 0.78 5.49
CA ARG A 26 9.33 -0.43 5.43
C ARG A 26 9.77 -0.85 6.83
N ALA A 27 10.27 0.09 7.62
CA ALA A 27 10.74 -0.24 8.96
C ALA A 27 9.62 -0.81 9.81
N ALA A 28 8.44 -0.19 9.77
CA ALA A 28 7.31 -0.64 10.57
C ALA A 28 6.83 -2.03 10.13
N LEU A 29 6.72 -2.23 8.82
CA LEU A 29 6.19 -3.49 8.29
C LEU A 29 7.17 -4.64 8.43
N GLU A 30 8.46 -4.38 8.19
CA GLU A 30 9.47 -5.41 8.40
C GLU A 30 9.56 -5.78 9.89
N GLY A 31 9.41 -4.78 10.77
CA GLY A 31 9.36 -5.04 12.20
C GLY A 31 8.19 -5.92 12.60
N ASP A 32 7.13 -5.94 11.80
CA ASP A 32 5.96 -6.77 12.05
C ASP A 32 6.02 -8.10 11.26
N GLY A 33 7.17 -8.42 10.67
CA GLY A 33 7.40 -9.72 10.05
C GLY A 33 7.11 -9.83 8.57
N HIS A 34 6.88 -8.71 7.88
CA HIS A 34 6.54 -8.74 6.46
C HIS A 34 7.74 -8.47 5.58
N GLU A 35 7.65 -8.93 4.33
CA GLU A 35 8.59 -8.54 3.29
C GLU A 35 8.02 -7.31 2.59
N VAL A 36 8.86 -6.31 2.30
CA VAL A 36 8.40 -5.05 1.73
C VAL A 36 9.07 -4.80 0.38
N LEU A 37 8.25 -4.49 -0.62
CA LEU A 37 8.70 -4.03 -1.92
C LEU A 37 8.33 -2.55 -2.01
N GLU A 38 9.10 -1.77 -2.76
CA GLU A 38 8.85 -0.32 -2.87
C GLU A 38 8.75 0.13 -4.31
N ALA A 39 7.94 1.15 -4.54
CA ALA A 39 7.88 1.85 -5.80
C ALA A 39 7.64 3.32 -5.53
N SER A 40 8.19 4.19 -6.38
CA SER A 40 8.13 5.63 -6.18
C SER A 40 6.99 6.31 -6.92
N ASN A 41 6.25 5.58 -7.73
CA ASN A 41 5.04 6.11 -8.38
C ASN A 41 4.15 4.95 -8.80
N GLY A 42 2.94 5.28 -9.29
CA GLY A 42 1.97 4.26 -9.64
C GLY A 42 2.39 3.37 -10.79
N ARG A 43 3.10 3.92 -11.77
CA ARG A 43 3.55 3.14 -12.92
C ARG A 43 4.57 2.08 -12.49
N LEU A 44 5.54 2.49 -11.68
CA LEU A 44 6.54 1.55 -11.16
C LEU A 44 5.89 0.52 -10.23
N GLY A 45 4.89 0.95 -9.46
CA GLY A 45 4.14 0.03 -8.61
C GLY A 45 3.43 -1.03 -9.41
N LEU A 46 2.80 -0.63 -10.50
CA LEU A 46 2.11 -1.56 -11.38
C LEU A 46 3.09 -2.55 -12.00
N GLU A 47 4.27 -2.07 -12.45
CA GLU A 47 5.30 -2.95 -12.98
C GLU A 47 5.78 -3.95 -11.93
N GLN A 48 6.00 -3.48 -10.70
CA GLN A 48 6.42 -4.36 -9.61
C GLN A 48 5.39 -5.45 -9.36
N TYR A 49 4.12 -5.06 -9.30
CA TYR A 49 3.05 -6.00 -9.01
C TYR A 49 2.92 -7.05 -10.11
N ARG A 50 3.14 -6.66 -11.37
CA ARG A 50 3.09 -7.59 -12.49
C ARG A 50 4.23 -8.61 -12.44
N LYS A 51 5.40 -8.18 -11.96
CA LYS A 51 6.53 -9.09 -11.83
C LYS A 51 6.36 -10.03 -10.65
N ARG A 52 5.82 -9.51 -9.57
CA ARG A 52 5.67 -10.27 -8.34
C ARG A 52 4.48 -9.74 -7.57
N SER A 53 3.41 -10.51 -7.55
CA SER A 53 2.20 -10.12 -6.83
C SER A 53 2.47 -9.95 -5.36
N ALA A 54 1.94 -8.89 -4.78
CA ALA A 54 2.00 -8.66 -3.35
C ALA A 54 0.68 -9.10 -2.73
N ASP A 55 0.73 -9.41 -1.45
CA ASP A 55 -0.49 -9.77 -0.71
C ASP A 55 -1.29 -8.54 -0.37
N LEU A 56 -0.64 -7.39 -0.30
CA LEU A 56 -1.29 -6.13 0.03
C LEU A 56 -0.49 -4.99 -0.59
N ILE A 57 -1.20 -3.98 -1.08
CA ILE A 57 -0.58 -2.76 -1.61
C ILE A 57 -0.97 -1.62 -0.70
N ILE A 58 0.02 -0.80 -0.30
CA ILE A 58 -0.23 0.44 0.41
C ILE A 58 0.25 1.55 -0.51
N THR A 59 -0.64 2.43 -0.95
CA THR A 59 -0.29 3.43 -1.94
C THR A 59 -0.76 4.82 -1.54
N ASP A 60 0.10 5.81 -1.81
CA ASP A 60 -0.32 7.20 -1.79
C ASP A 60 -1.24 7.43 -2.99
N ILE A 61 -2.12 8.40 -2.88
CA ILE A 61 -3.05 8.72 -3.96
C ILE A 61 -2.42 9.70 -4.95
N LEU A 62 -1.82 10.77 -4.45
CA LEU A 62 -1.29 11.83 -5.30
C LEU A 62 0.21 11.65 -5.50
N MET A 63 0.61 11.30 -6.73
CA MET A 63 2.01 11.08 -7.08
C MET A 63 2.24 11.52 -8.53
N PRO A 64 3.47 11.88 -8.88
CA PRO A 64 3.78 12.18 -10.27
C PRO A 64 3.69 10.92 -11.13
N GLU A 65 3.60 11.12 -12.43
CA GLU A 65 3.48 10.10 -13.46
C GLU A 65 2.13 9.40 -13.38
N MET A 66 2.02 8.30 -12.68
CA MET A 66 0.72 7.66 -12.50
C MET A 66 0.36 7.73 -11.02
N ASN A 67 -0.76 8.36 -10.68
CA ASN A 67 -1.17 8.47 -9.29
C ASN A 67 -1.85 7.18 -8.82
N GLY A 68 -2.14 7.12 -7.52
CA GLY A 68 -2.67 5.89 -6.93
C GLY A 68 -4.03 5.50 -7.46
N LEU A 69 -4.87 6.47 -7.81
CA LEU A 69 -6.20 6.16 -8.34
C LEU A 69 -6.11 5.54 -9.73
N GLU A 70 -5.23 6.09 -10.58
CA GLU A 70 -5.01 5.53 -11.91
C GLU A 70 -4.45 4.11 -11.82
N MET A 71 -3.51 3.91 -10.90
CA MET A 71 -2.93 2.60 -10.69
C MET A 71 -3.97 1.60 -10.21
N MET A 72 -4.84 2.01 -9.27
CA MET A 72 -5.89 1.14 -8.77
C MET A 72 -6.84 0.72 -9.89
N LEU A 73 -7.17 1.65 -10.77
CA LEU A 73 -8.06 1.35 -11.88
C LEU A 73 -7.45 0.29 -12.80
N GLU A 74 -6.15 0.44 -13.11
CA GLU A 74 -5.45 -0.56 -13.92
C GLU A 74 -5.38 -1.90 -13.22
N LEU A 75 -5.11 -1.91 -11.92
CA LEU A 75 -5.03 -3.15 -11.16
C LEU A 75 -6.36 -3.90 -11.16
N THR A 76 -7.47 -3.19 -10.98
CA THR A 76 -8.77 -3.84 -10.93
C THR A 76 -9.20 -4.37 -12.28
N ARG A 77 -8.67 -3.80 -13.38
CA ARG A 77 -8.93 -4.32 -14.71
C ARG A 77 -8.12 -5.57 -15.03
N SER A 78 -6.94 -5.67 -14.44
CA SER A 78 -5.99 -6.71 -14.82
C SER A 78 -5.93 -7.88 -13.85
N PHE A 79 -6.28 -7.68 -12.59
CA PHE A 79 -6.12 -8.68 -11.55
C PHE A 79 -7.36 -8.78 -10.69
N LEU A 80 -7.59 -9.99 -10.15
CA LEU A 80 -8.68 -10.23 -9.21
C LEU A 80 -8.16 -10.16 -7.78
N ASN A 81 -9.02 -9.72 -6.87
CA ASN A 81 -8.73 -9.81 -5.43
C ASN A 81 -7.50 -9.05 -4.97
N VAL A 82 -7.21 -7.93 -5.61
CA VAL A 82 -6.11 -7.07 -5.17
C VAL A 82 -6.56 -6.33 -3.91
N LYS A 83 -5.72 -6.39 -2.88
CA LYS A 83 -6.01 -5.68 -1.63
C LYS A 83 -5.19 -4.39 -1.59
N VAL A 84 -5.86 -3.26 -1.40
CA VAL A 84 -5.21 -1.96 -1.41
C VAL A 84 -5.64 -1.14 -0.20
N ILE A 85 -4.66 -0.54 0.47
CA ILE A 85 -4.89 0.50 1.47
C ILE A 85 -4.39 1.80 0.85
N ALA A 86 -5.26 2.82 0.81
CA ALA A 86 -4.91 4.11 0.23
C ALA A 86 -4.54 5.10 1.32
N MET A 87 -3.53 5.93 1.04
CA MET A 87 -3.08 6.99 1.94
C MET A 87 -3.21 8.33 1.26
N SER A 88 -3.54 9.38 1.99
CA SER A 88 -3.55 10.72 1.43
C SER A 88 -3.35 11.78 2.51
N GLY A 89 -2.84 12.92 2.07
CA GLY A 89 -2.70 14.11 2.89
C GLY A 89 -2.99 15.33 2.03
N GLY A 90 -3.03 16.50 2.65
CA GLY A 90 -3.21 17.74 1.91
C GLY A 90 -4.66 18.04 1.57
N LEU A 91 -4.83 18.90 0.58
CA LEU A 91 -6.14 19.47 0.27
C LEU A 91 -7.08 18.49 -0.40
N GLU A 92 -6.53 17.52 -1.13
CA GLU A 92 -7.36 16.56 -1.85
C GLU A 92 -7.74 15.36 -0.98
N ARG A 93 -7.41 15.40 0.29
CA ARG A 93 -7.52 14.26 1.19
C ARG A 93 -8.89 13.59 1.18
N GLU A 94 -9.95 14.39 1.38
CA GLU A 94 -11.30 13.82 1.46
C GLU A 94 -11.74 13.25 0.11
N GLY A 95 -11.60 14.04 -0.95
CA GLY A 95 -12.03 13.61 -2.27
C GLY A 95 -11.24 12.42 -2.77
N GLY A 96 -9.91 12.43 -2.54
CA GLY A 96 -9.06 11.33 -2.96
C GLY A 96 -9.37 10.04 -2.23
N LEU A 97 -9.57 10.11 -0.92
CA LEU A 97 -9.88 8.91 -0.15
C LEU A 97 -11.24 8.34 -0.51
N ASN A 98 -12.23 9.19 -0.77
CA ASN A 98 -13.54 8.72 -1.20
C ASN A 98 -13.46 8.04 -2.56
N ALA A 99 -12.71 8.62 -3.50
CA ALA A 99 -12.51 8.01 -4.80
C ALA A 99 -11.81 6.65 -4.67
N ALA A 100 -10.82 6.56 -3.79
CA ALA A 100 -10.11 5.31 -3.56
C ALA A 100 -11.05 4.22 -3.06
N LYS A 101 -11.96 4.57 -2.15
CA LYS A 101 -12.95 3.60 -1.67
C LYS A 101 -13.86 3.13 -2.78
N LEU A 102 -14.29 4.04 -3.66
CA LEU A 102 -15.13 3.68 -4.79
C LEU A 102 -14.40 2.76 -5.76
N LEU A 103 -13.07 2.87 -5.85
CA LEU A 103 -12.27 2.01 -6.71
C LEU A 103 -11.86 0.70 -6.02
N GLY A 104 -12.27 0.51 -4.77
CA GLY A 104 -12.06 -0.75 -4.09
C GLY A 104 -11.00 -0.78 -3.02
N ALA A 105 -10.48 0.37 -2.60
CA ALA A 105 -9.55 0.39 -1.48
C ALA A 105 -10.26 -0.16 -0.24
N ARG A 106 -9.62 -1.10 0.42
CA ARG A 106 -10.22 -1.77 1.58
C ARG A 106 -10.23 -0.85 2.78
N GLN A 107 -9.20 -0.04 2.92
CA GLN A 107 -9.11 0.95 3.99
C GLN A 107 -8.42 2.19 3.47
N THR A 108 -8.63 3.30 4.18
CA THR A 108 -7.99 4.57 3.83
C THR A 108 -7.36 5.14 5.09
N LEU A 109 -6.17 5.73 4.93
CA LEU A 109 -5.43 6.32 6.03
C LEU A 109 -5.07 7.75 5.68
N GLN A 110 -5.09 8.64 6.66
CA GLN A 110 -4.72 10.03 6.47
C GLN A 110 -3.30 10.25 6.96
N LYS A 111 -2.55 11.07 6.21
CA LYS A 111 -1.24 11.50 6.67
C LYS A 111 -1.41 12.70 7.60
N PRO A 112 -0.57 12.87 8.61
CA PRO A 112 0.58 12.04 8.94
C PRO A 112 0.13 10.68 9.47
N LEU A 113 0.88 9.64 9.11
CA LEU A 113 0.49 8.28 9.44
C LEU A 113 0.73 7.97 10.92
N ASP A 114 -0.25 7.29 11.51
CA ASP A 114 -0.11 6.72 12.83
C ASP A 114 0.31 5.26 12.61
N ILE A 115 1.48 4.90 13.08
CA ILE A 115 2.04 3.56 12.82
C ILE A 115 1.19 2.47 13.42
N ARG A 116 0.61 2.70 14.60
CA ARG A 116 -0.26 1.70 15.21
C ARG A 116 -1.51 1.48 14.36
N GLU A 117 -2.10 2.57 13.90
CA GLU A 117 -3.28 2.48 13.03
C GLU A 117 -2.94 1.75 11.73
N LEU A 118 -1.79 2.06 11.15
CA LEU A 118 -1.32 1.39 9.95
C LEU A 118 -1.17 -0.11 10.17
N LEU A 119 -0.48 -0.51 11.23
CA LEU A 119 -0.26 -1.92 11.49
C LEU A 119 -1.55 -2.67 11.77
N ASP A 120 -2.48 -2.03 12.48
CA ASP A 120 -3.79 -2.63 12.72
C ASP A 120 -4.54 -2.83 11.42
N ALA A 121 -4.51 -1.83 10.52
CA ALA A 121 -5.18 -1.94 9.22
C ALA A 121 -4.58 -3.06 8.38
N VAL A 122 -3.26 -3.16 8.37
CA VAL A 122 -2.56 -4.20 7.61
C VAL A 122 -2.94 -5.59 8.13
N ARG A 123 -2.90 -5.75 9.46
CA ARG A 123 -3.24 -7.05 10.06
C ARG A 123 -4.67 -7.45 9.74
N TYR A 124 -5.59 -6.48 9.80
CA TYR A 124 -6.98 -6.76 9.49
C TYR A 124 -7.15 -7.18 8.03
N ASP A 125 -6.56 -6.43 7.11
CA ASP A 125 -6.73 -6.73 5.69
C ASP A 125 -6.06 -8.03 5.28
N LEU A 126 -4.93 -8.38 5.87
CA LEU A 126 -4.27 -9.64 5.56
C LEU A 126 -5.08 -10.84 6.08
N ALA A 127 -5.84 -10.65 7.15
CA ALA A 127 -6.66 -11.71 7.74
C ALA A 127 -8.02 -11.83 7.07
N HIS A 128 -8.45 -10.82 6.37
CA HIS A 128 -9.79 -10.77 5.78
C HIS A 128 -9.74 -10.49 4.30
#